data_e084a1def38681ad64a548f9d6612ac1
#
_entry.id   e084a1def38681ad64a548f9d6612ac1
#
_cell.length_a   1.000
_cell.length_b   1.000
_cell.length_c   1.000
_cell.angle_alpha   90.00
_cell.angle_beta   90.00
_cell.angle_gamma   90.00
#
_symmetry.space_group_name_H-M   'P 1'
#
loop_
_entity.id
_entity.type
_entity.pdbx_description
1 polymer ?
#
loop_
_entity_poly.entity_id
_entity_poly.type
_entity_poly.pdbx_seq_one_letter_code
_entity_poly.pdbx_strand_id
1 'polypeptide(L)' 'MTYASDATLTVRFRRGTVYRYVTVPRSIFEGFLTAPSKGAYFTHRIRNAFPHTQVVEPPPRS' A
#
# COMPACT_ATOMS: atom_id res chain seq x y z
N MET A 1 4.30 1.98 -5.27
CA MET A 1 2.96 1.46 -4.93
C MET A 1 2.34 0.80 -6.15
N THR A 2 1.79 -0.36 -5.96
CA THR A 2 1.19 -1.13 -7.04
C THR A 2 -0.18 -1.63 -6.60
N TYR A 3 -1.17 -1.50 -7.47
CA TYR A 3 -2.51 -2.01 -7.18
C TYR A 3 -2.85 -3.12 -8.19
N ALA A 4 -3.11 -4.31 -7.66
CA ALA A 4 -3.42 -5.47 -8.48
C ALA A 4 -4.92 -5.63 -8.68
N SER A 5 -5.31 -6.37 -9.72
CA SER A 5 -6.72 -6.56 -10.06
C SER A 5 -7.50 -7.38 -9.02
N ASP A 6 -6.80 -8.05 -8.12
CA ASP A 6 -7.42 -8.80 -7.01
C ASP A 6 -7.63 -7.94 -5.75
N ALA A 7 -7.61 -6.62 -5.90
CA ALA A 7 -7.78 -5.66 -4.82
C ALA A 7 -6.62 -5.67 -3.80
N THR A 8 -5.45 -6.08 -4.22
CA THR A 8 -4.25 -6.08 -3.38
C THR A 8 -3.42 -4.84 -3.69
N LEU A 9 -3.15 -4.04 -2.65
CA LEU A 9 -2.31 -2.86 -2.75
C LEU A 9 -0.96 -3.16 -2.12
N THR A 10 0.11 -3.06 -2.91
CA THR A 10 1.47 -3.26 -2.43
C THR A 10 2.17 -1.92 -2.31
N VAL A 11 2.71 -1.63 -1.13
CA VAL A 11 3.36 -0.37 -0.83
C VAL A 11 4.79 -0.65 -0.42
N ARG A 12 5.73 -0.03 -1.12
CA ARG A 12 7.15 -0.11 -0.79
C ARG A 12 7.61 1.22 -0.20
N PHE A 13 8.18 1.16 0.97
CA PHE A 13 8.74 2.33 1.62
C PHE A 13 10.23 2.48 1.29
N ARG A 14 10.77 3.67 1.53
CA ARG A 14 12.17 3.96 1.23
C ARG A 14 13.16 3.05 1.96
N ARG A 15 12.77 2.55 3.12
CA ARG A 15 13.61 1.63 3.90
C ARG A 15 13.72 0.25 3.28
N GLY A 16 13.01 -0.01 2.21
CA GLY A 16 12.93 -1.35 1.64
C GLY A 16 11.85 -2.21 2.26
N THR A 17 11.09 -1.68 3.21
CA THR A 17 9.96 -2.40 3.80
C THR A 17 8.80 -2.41 2.83
N VAL A 18 8.20 -3.59 2.63
CA VAL A 18 7.07 -3.75 1.72
C VAL A 18 5.88 -4.24 2.54
N TYR A 19 4.75 -3.54 2.40
CA TYR A 19 3.49 -3.96 3.01
C TYR A 19 2.49 -4.28 1.93
N ARG A 20 1.71 -5.33 2.17
CA ARG A 20 0.64 -5.74 1.27
C ARG A 20 -0.69 -5.59 1.98
N TYR A 21 -1.56 -4.75 1.42
CA TYR A 21 -2.91 -4.54 1.94
C TYR A 21 -3.88 -5.28 1.03
N VAL A 22 -4.75 -6.08 1.64
CA VAL A 22 -5.70 -6.90 0.87
C VAL A 22 -7.11 -6.31 0.97
N THR A 23 -7.94 -6.66 -0.02
CA THR A 23 -9.35 -6.24 -0.04
C THR A 23 -9.50 -4.71 -0.09
N VAL A 24 -8.59 -4.02 -0.77
CA VAL A 24 -8.66 -2.57 -0.93
C VAL A 24 -9.51 -2.25 -2.15
N PRO A 25 -10.69 -1.61 -1.98
CA PRO A 25 -11.51 -1.25 -3.13
C PRO A 25 -10.77 -0.29 -4.07
N ARG A 26 -11.05 -0.41 -5.36
CA ARG A 26 -10.41 0.46 -6.34
C ARG A 26 -10.67 1.94 -6.07
N SER A 27 -11.85 2.28 -5.55
CA SER A 27 -12.18 3.65 -5.22
C SER A 27 -11.24 4.24 -4.18
N ILE A 28 -10.77 3.43 -3.24
CA ILE A 28 -9.80 3.88 -2.25
C ILE A 28 -8.45 4.17 -2.90
N PHE A 29 -8.02 3.30 -3.81
CA PHE A 29 -6.77 3.53 -4.54
C PHE A 29 -6.86 4.77 -5.42
N GLU A 30 -7.97 4.96 -6.13
CA GLU A 30 -8.18 6.13 -6.96
C GLU A 30 -8.19 7.41 -6.13
N GLY A 31 -8.82 7.38 -4.95
CA GLY A 31 -8.78 8.50 -4.03
C GLY A 31 -7.37 8.84 -3.58
N PHE A 32 -6.54 7.84 -3.38
CA PHE A 32 -5.13 8.05 -3.05
C PHE A 32 -4.40 8.82 -4.16
N LEU A 33 -4.64 8.45 -5.42
CA LEU A 33 -3.97 9.08 -6.55
C LEU A 33 -4.31 10.56 -6.67
N THR A 34 -5.49 10.95 -6.25
CA THR A 34 -5.96 12.34 -6.34
C THR A 34 -5.85 13.10 -5.03
N ALA A 35 -5.41 12.46 -3.97
CA ALA A 35 -5.36 13.09 -2.65
C ALA A 35 -4.33 14.23 -2.62
N PRO A 36 -4.68 15.38 -2.01
CA PRO A 36 -3.73 16.47 -1.84
C PRO A 36 -2.53 16.07 -1.00
N SER A 37 -2.76 15.28 0.04
CA SER A 37 -1.70 14.73 0.86
C SER A 37 -1.76 13.22 0.82
N LYS A 38 -0.89 12.60 0.06
CA LYS A 38 -0.89 11.15 -0.10
C LYS A 38 -0.54 10.42 1.19
N GLY A 39 0.38 10.98 1.97
CA GLY A 39 0.76 10.37 3.25
C GLY A 39 -0.38 10.35 4.25
N ALA A 40 -1.11 11.46 4.38
CA ALA A 40 -2.26 11.53 5.28
C ALA A 40 -3.38 10.62 4.81
N TYR A 41 -3.66 10.62 3.52
CA TYR A 41 -4.69 9.75 2.95
C TYR A 41 -4.36 8.28 3.22
N PHE A 42 -3.13 7.88 2.95
CA PHE A 42 -2.70 6.51 3.17
C PHE A 42 -2.90 6.10 4.63
N THR A 43 -2.44 6.94 5.56
CA THR A 43 -2.53 6.62 6.99
C THR A 43 -3.98 6.49 7.45
N HIS A 44 -4.84 7.41 7.04
CA HIS A 44 -6.22 7.43 7.53
C HIS A 44 -7.17 6.50 6.79
N ARG A 45 -6.93 6.28 5.50
CA ARG A 45 -7.88 5.54 4.66
C ARG A 45 -7.43 4.12 4.34
N ILE A 46 -6.14 3.86 4.40
CA ILE A 46 -5.62 2.54 4.02
C ILE A 46 -5.04 1.84 5.23
N ARG A 47 -4.05 2.44 5.86
CA ARG A 47 -3.33 1.79 6.95
C ARG A 47 -4.23 1.39 8.12
N ASN A 48 -5.15 2.27 8.50
CA ASN A 48 -6.04 2.01 9.63
C ASN A 48 -7.35 1.31 9.25
N ALA A 49 -7.62 1.17 7.96
CA ALA A 49 -8.90 0.65 7.49
C ALA A 49 -8.83 -0.76 6.93
N PHE A 50 -7.66 -1.21 6.50
CA PHE A 50 -7.53 -2.51 5.84
C PHE A 50 -6.45 -3.35 6.49
N PRO A 51 -6.62 -4.68 6.51
CA PRO A 51 -5.59 -5.58 7.02
C PRO A 51 -4.36 -5.53 6.10
N HIS A 52 -3.19 -5.70 6.71
CA HIS A 52 -1.95 -5.68 5.95
C HIS A 52 -1.01 -6.77 6.47
N THR A 53 -0.11 -7.17 5.60
CA THR A 53 0.96 -8.12 5.91
C THR A 53 2.27 -7.50 5.48
N GLN A 54 3.26 -7.57 6.35
CA GLN A 54 4.60 -7.15 5.96
C GLN A 54 5.23 -8.24 5.12
N VAL A 55 5.69 -7.87 3.94
CA VAL A 55 6.37 -8.79 3.04
C VAL A 55 7.85 -8.72 3.34
N VAL A 56 8.42 -9.85 3.75
CA VAL A 56 9.86 -9.92 3.99
C VAL A 56 10.53 -10.37 2.71
N GLU A 57 11.25 -9.45 2.08
CA GLU A 57 12.02 -9.77 0.89
C GLU A 57 13.43 -10.17 1.29
N PRO A 58 14.03 -11.19 0.65
CA PRO A 58 15.43 -11.49 0.90
C PRO A 58 16.28 -10.29 0.47
N PRO A 59 17.39 -10.01 1.18
CA PRO A 59 18.26 -8.90 0.80
C PRO A 59 18.80 -9.13 -0.60
N PRO A 60 18.98 -8.06 -1.39
CA PRO A 60 19.54 -8.20 -2.72
C PRO A 60 20.95 -8.78 -2.63
N ARG A 61 21.23 -9.70 -3.49
CA ARG A 61 22.59 -10.21 -3.59
C ARG A 61 23.47 -9.16 -4.23
N SER A 62 24.45 -8.80 -3.54
CA SER A 62 25.47 -7.91 -4.08
C SER A 62 26.50 -8.69 -4.87
#